data_9c162c7a7884ee81b453b6693aacf937
#
_entry.id   9c162c7a7884ee81b453b6693aacf937
#
_cell.length_a   1.000
_cell.length_b   1.000
_cell.length_c   1.000
_cell.angle_alpha   90.00
_cell.angle_beta   90.00
_cell.angle_gamma   90.00
#
_symmetry.space_group_name_H-M   'P 1'
#
loop_
_entity.id
_entity.type
_entity.pdbx_description
1 polymer ?
#
loop_
_entity_poly.entity_id
_entity_poly.type
_entity_poly.pdbx_seq_one_letter_code
_entity_poly.pdbx_strand_id
1 'polypeptide(L)'
;LVPVMPYTRPGAPEAAQAVAAAITRYGQQGVPVRAVMLARLGPNVWHASPAAAMATLEELEETARLWLLTDPRPAPLDADQIDELRQAFGARW
;
A
#
# COMPACT_ATOMS: atom_id res chain seq x y z
N LEU A 1 0.05 -1.43 -4.44
CA LEU A 1 -1.25 -1.83 -3.87
C LEU A 1 -1.33 -1.42 -2.40
N VAL A 2 -2.41 -0.74 -2.01
CA VAL A 2 -2.69 -0.36 -0.61
C VAL A 2 -4.07 -0.90 -0.23
N PRO A 3 -4.16 -2.03 0.46
CA PRO A 3 -5.43 -2.59 0.91
C PRO A 3 -6.10 -1.67 1.95
N VAL A 4 -7.42 -1.56 1.89
CA VAL A 4 -8.22 -0.85 2.89
C VAL A 4 -8.76 -1.87 3.90
N MET A 5 -8.43 -1.66 5.17
CA MET A 5 -8.94 -2.47 6.27
C MET A 5 -10.22 -1.84 6.84
N PRO A 6 -11.22 -2.65 7.20
CA PRO A 6 -12.42 -2.13 7.84
C PRO A 6 -12.10 -1.42 9.16
N TYR A 7 -12.97 -0.50 9.55
CA TYR A 7 -12.80 0.18 10.82
C TYR A 7 -12.90 -0.80 12.00
N THR A 8 -11.93 -0.70 12.89
CA THR A 8 -11.95 -1.28 14.22
C THR A 8 -11.58 -0.19 15.22
N ARG A 9 -12.01 -0.30 16.47
CA ARG A 9 -11.58 0.65 17.50
C ARG A 9 -10.06 0.56 17.69
N PRO A 10 -9.37 1.69 17.98
CA PRO A 10 -7.94 1.67 18.27
C PRO A 10 -7.61 0.69 19.41
N GLY A 11 -6.54 -0.11 19.21
CA GLY A 11 -6.12 -1.14 20.18
C GLY A 11 -6.90 -2.45 20.12
N ALA A 12 -7.88 -2.60 19.23
CA ALA A 12 -8.57 -3.87 19.05
C ALA A 12 -7.64 -4.91 18.38
N PRO A 13 -7.52 -6.13 18.92
CA PRO A 13 -6.66 -7.17 18.35
C PRO A 13 -7.07 -7.59 16.94
N GLU A 14 -8.33 -7.41 16.57
CA GLU A 14 -8.86 -7.71 15.22
C GLU A 14 -8.19 -6.85 14.14
N ALA A 15 -7.78 -5.62 14.47
CA ALA A 15 -7.02 -4.77 13.53
C ALA A 15 -5.69 -5.42 13.14
N ALA A 16 -4.92 -5.87 14.13
CA ALA A 16 -3.63 -6.52 13.90
C ALA A 16 -3.80 -7.84 13.13
N GLN A 17 -4.82 -8.63 13.44
CA GLN A 17 -5.15 -9.86 12.75
C GLN A 17 -5.52 -9.60 11.28
N ALA A 18 -6.32 -8.58 11.00
CA ALA A 18 -6.69 -8.20 9.64
C ALA A 18 -5.48 -7.76 8.81
N VAL A 19 -4.58 -6.97 9.40
CA VAL A 19 -3.34 -6.55 8.74
C VAL A 19 -2.43 -7.76 8.47
N ALA A 20 -2.21 -8.64 9.43
CA ALA A 20 -1.41 -9.84 9.26
C ALA A 20 -1.97 -10.76 8.17
N ALA A 21 -3.29 -10.95 8.14
CA ALA A 21 -3.97 -11.72 7.11
C ALA A 21 -3.80 -11.09 5.72
N ALA A 22 -3.87 -9.77 5.61
CA ALA A 22 -3.64 -9.07 4.35
C ALA A 22 -2.19 -9.26 3.86
N ILE A 23 -1.19 -9.11 4.73
CA ILE A 23 0.22 -9.32 4.40
C ILE A 23 0.44 -10.74 3.88
N THR A 24 -0.09 -11.74 4.57
CA THR A 24 0.03 -13.15 4.18
C THR A 24 -0.63 -13.42 2.83
N ARG A 25 -1.87 -12.97 2.65
CA ARG A 25 -2.64 -13.19 1.42
C ARG A 25 -1.96 -12.58 0.19
N TYR A 26 -1.53 -11.34 0.27
CA TYR A 26 -0.87 -10.67 -0.85
C TYR A 26 0.56 -11.20 -1.07
N GLY A 27 1.26 -11.56 -0.01
CA GLY A 27 2.57 -12.22 -0.10
C GLY A 27 2.52 -13.54 -0.86
N GLN A 28 1.48 -14.35 -0.66
CA GLN A 28 1.24 -15.58 -1.42
C GLN A 28 0.98 -15.34 -2.91
N GLN A 29 0.51 -14.15 -3.27
CA GLN A 29 0.28 -13.72 -4.66
C GLN A 29 1.53 -13.04 -5.27
N GLY A 30 2.66 -13.02 -4.56
CA GLY A 30 3.88 -12.34 -4.99
C GLY A 30 3.81 -10.81 -4.92
N VAL A 31 2.82 -10.24 -4.24
CA VAL A 31 2.63 -8.80 -4.08
C VAL A 31 3.08 -8.37 -2.68
N PRO A 32 4.25 -7.73 -2.54
CA PRO A 32 4.72 -7.25 -1.24
C PRO A 32 3.93 -5.99 -0.84
N VAL A 33 3.04 -6.13 0.11
CA VAL A 33 2.31 -4.99 0.70
C VAL A 33 3.24 -4.27 1.67
N ARG A 34 3.33 -2.94 1.56
CA ARG A 34 4.14 -2.08 2.46
C ARG A 34 3.30 -1.05 3.19
N ALA A 35 2.03 -0.98 2.86
CA ALA A 35 1.07 -0.09 3.49
C ALA A 35 -0.32 -0.71 3.50
N VAL A 36 -1.10 -0.39 4.51
CA VAL A 36 -2.55 -0.58 4.53
C VAL A 36 -3.22 0.73 4.95
N MET A 37 -4.42 0.96 4.48
CA MET A 37 -5.26 2.06 4.95
C MET A 37 -6.23 1.52 6.00
N LEU A 38 -6.08 1.95 7.24
CA LEU A 38 -7.04 1.66 8.30
C LEU A 38 -8.19 2.66 8.19
N ALA A 39 -9.39 2.19 7.89
CA ALA A 39 -10.55 3.06 7.70
C ALA A 39 -10.76 3.98 8.91
N ARG A 40 -10.86 5.28 8.66
CA ARG A 40 -11.03 6.34 9.68
C ARG A 40 -9.86 6.55 10.65
N LEU A 41 -8.77 5.78 10.53
CA LEU A 41 -7.58 5.93 11.37
C LEU A 41 -6.38 6.47 10.58
N GLY A 42 -6.25 6.06 9.31
CA GLY A 42 -5.15 6.50 8.47
C GLY A 42 -4.26 5.36 7.97
N PRO A 43 -3.16 5.69 7.31
CA PRO A 43 -2.22 4.70 6.80
C PRO A 43 -1.39 4.06 7.92
N ASN A 44 -1.10 2.79 7.75
CA ASN A 44 -0.10 2.06 8.51
C ASN A 44 0.93 1.53 7.52
N VAL A 45 2.18 1.90 7.69
CA VAL A 45 3.29 1.59 6.78
C VAL A 45 4.39 0.83 7.50
N TRP A 46 5.12 0.00 6.74
CA TRP A 46 6.30 -0.72 7.24
C TRP A 46 7.32 -0.93 6.13
N HIS A 47 8.58 -1.00 6.52
CA HIS A 47 9.69 -1.25 5.60
C HIS A 47 10.90 -1.80 6.39
N ALA A 48 12.03 -2.02 5.69
CA ALA A 48 13.29 -2.49 6.27
C ALA A 48 13.91 -1.52 7.30
N SER A 49 13.55 -0.23 7.27
CA SER A 49 13.98 0.78 8.25
C SER A 49 12.89 1.82 8.45
N PRO A 50 12.94 2.58 9.56
CA PRO A 50 12.02 3.71 9.78
C PRO A 50 12.08 4.76 8.66
N ALA A 51 13.26 5.07 8.15
CA ALA A 51 13.41 6.02 7.05
C ALA A 51 12.74 5.53 5.77
N ALA A 52 12.89 4.25 5.42
CA ALA A 52 12.24 3.65 4.26
C ALA A 52 10.71 3.54 4.45
N ALA A 53 10.23 3.29 5.67
CA ALA A 53 8.79 3.33 5.97
C ALA A 53 8.23 4.75 5.82
N MET A 54 8.97 5.77 6.26
CA MET A 54 8.56 7.17 6.09
C MET A 54 8.49 7.57 4.63
N ALA A 55 9.48 7.17 3.81
CA ALA A 55 9.44 7.39 2.37
C ALA A 55 8.20 6.74 1.71
N THR A 56 7.85 5.52 2.12
CA THR A 56 6.61 4.85 1.66
C THR A 56 5.36 5.67 2.00
N LEU A 57 5.31 6.25 3.19
CA LEU A 57 4.19 7.10 3.62
C LEU A 57 4.09 8.39 2.80
N GLU A 58 5.21 9.06 2.57
CA GLU A 58 5.28 10.28 1.76
C GLU A 58 4.85 10.03 0.31
N GLU A 59 5.31 8.95 -0.30
CA GLU A 59 4.89 8.54 -1.65
C GLU A 59 3.39 8.23 -1.71
N LEU A 60 2.85 7.54 -0.70
CA LEU A 60 1.42 7.23 -0.61
C LEU A 60 0.58 8.51 -0.51
N GLU A 61 0.98 9.44 0.34
CA GLU A 61 0.28 10.71 0.53
C GLU A 61 0.31 11.56 -0.74
N GLU A 62 1.48 11.71 -1.37
CA GLU A 62 1.63 12.47 -2.61
C GLU A 62 0.84 11.84 -3.76
N THR A 63 0.87 10.53 -3.91
CA THR A 63 0.07 9.81 -4.91
C THR A 63 -1.43 10.04 -4.70
N ALA A 64 -1.91 9.98 -3.46
CA ALA A 64 -3.29 10.25 -3.12
C ALA A 64 -3.66 11.71 -3.41
N ARG A 65 -2.78 12.65 -3.08
CA ARG A 65 -2.96 14.08 -3.38
C ARG A 65 -3.09 14.33 -4.88
N LEU A 66 -2.18 13.80 -5.69
CA LEU A 66 -2.21 13.93 -7.14
C LEU A 66 -3.48 13.31 -7.73
N TRP A 67 -3.86 12.13 -7.24
CA TRP A 67 -5.09 11.46 -7.67
C TRP A 67 -6.34 12.32 -7.43
N LEU A 68 -6.41 13.01 -6.29
CA LEU A 68 -7.54 13.88 -5.95
C LEU A 68 -7.57 15.18 -6.74
N LEU A 69 -6.40 15.70 -7.15
CA LEU A 69 -6.26 16.94 -7.89
C LEU A 69 -6.44 16.78 -9.41
N THR A 70 -6.38 15.55 -9.92
CA THR A 70 -6.41 15.28 -11.36
C THR A 70 -7.84 15.02 -11.83
N ASP A 71 -8.27 15.73 -12.87
CA ASP A 71 -9.55 15.53 -13.56
C ASP A 71 -9.35 15.68 -15.09
N PRO A 72 -9.64 14.65 -15.91
CA PRO A 72 -10.04 13.30 -15.49
C PRO A 72 -8.91 12.56 -14.75
N ARG A 73 -9.29 11.63 -13.90
CA ARG A 73 -8.30 10.80 -13.19
C ARG A 73 -7.47 9.97 -14.16
N PRO A 74 -6.14 9.89 -13.99
CA PRO A 74 -5.28 9.09 -14.86
C PRO A 74 -5.61 7.60 -14.71
N ALA A 75 -5.51 6.87 -15.81
CA ALA A 75 -5.58 5.42 -15.76
C ALA A 75 -4.36 4.85 -15.01
N PRO A 76 -4.55 3.88 -14.10
CA PRO A 76 -3.42 3.20 -13.48
C PRO A 76 -2.65 2.38 -14.53
N LEU A 77 -1.39 2.07 -14.21
CA LEU A 77 -0.62 1.12 -15.01
C LEU A 77 -1.32 -0.24 -15.03
N ASP A 78 -1.33 -0.89 -16.18
CA ASP A 78 -1.82 -2.25 -16.32
C ASP A 78 -0.77 -3.29 -15.86
N ALA A 79 -1.14 -4.57 -15.87
CA ALA A 79 -0.29 -5.64 -15.39
C ALA A 79 1.00 -5.78 -16.23
N ASP A 80 0.91 -5.61 -17.54
CA ASP A 80 2.04 -5.76 -18.46
C ASP A 80 3.06 -4.63 -18.26
N GLN A 81 2.58 -3.40 -18.08
CA GLN A 81 3.42 -2.24 -17.75
C GLN A 81 4.11 -2.38 -16.40
N ILE A 82 3.41 -2.93 -15.40
CA ILE A 82 3.98 -3.21 -14.09
C ILE A 82 5.06 -4.29 -14.18
N ASP A 83 4.84 -5.35 -14.98
CA ASP A 83 5.81 -6.42 -15.16
C ASP A 83 7.04 -5.95 -15.95
N GLU A 84 6.87 -5.09 -16.94
CA GLU A 84 7.99 -4.43 -17.64
C GLU A 84 8.88 -3.66 -16.66
N LEU A 85 8.28 -2.86 -15.77
CA LEU A 85 9.04 -2.11 -14.75
C LEU A 85 9.74 -3.04 -13.76
N ARG A 86 9.12 -4.13 -13.36
CA ARG A 86 9.75 -5.14 -12.50
C ARG A 86 10.98 -5.77 -13.16
N GLN A 87 10.89 -6.10 -14.44
CA GLN A 87 12.00 -6.68 -15.21
C GLN A 87 13.12 -5.67 -15.44
N ALA A 88 12.78 -4.43 -15.81
CA ALA A 88 13.75 -3.39 -16.12
C ALA A 88 14.53 -2.90 -14.89
N PHE A 89 13.88 -2.79 -13.73
CA PHE A 89 14.43 -2.16 -12.53
C PHE A 89 14.58 -3.10 -11.34
N GLY A 90 14.20 -4.38 -11.47
CA GLY A 90 14.21 -5.33 -10.34
C GLY A 90 13.29 -4.92 -9.20
N ALA A 91 12.28 -4.12 -9.48
CA ALA A 91 11.39 -3.56 -8.47
C ALA A 91 10.50 -4.64 -7.83
N ARG A 92 10.34 -4.54 -6.52
CA ARG A 92 9.49 -5.41 -5.70
C ARG A 92 8.42 -4.56 -5.01
N TRP A 93 7.37 -4.26 -5.71
CA TRP A 93 6.20 -3.60 -5.15
C TRP A 93 4.90 -4.36 -5.44
#